data_d534eb78b9e44978ba7f980f680da893
#
_entry.id   d534eb78b9e44978ba7f980f680da893
#
_cell.length_a   1.000
_cell.length_b   1.000
_cell.length_c   1.000
_cell.angle_alpha   90.00
_cell.angle_beta   90.00
_cell.angle_gamma   90.00
#
_symmetry.space_group_name_H-M   'P 1'
#
loop_
_entity.id
_entity.type
_entity.pdbx_description
1 polymer ?
#
loop_
_entity_poly.entity_id
_entity_poly.type
_entity_poly.pdbx_seq_one_letter_code
_entity_poly.pdbx_strand_id
1 'polypeptide(L)'
;MILAEKIVNLRKQAGWSQEELAEKLGVSRQAVSKWESAQSIPDLNKVLLLSEVFSVSTDYLLKDDSDVPGEVLTETKTVMDDDGDRLLPVSLEEANAFLELEQALVPRTAAGVFLCIISSVPLILLSGAAEAGKLPITENAASALGVVLLLLLVAAGVYIFVTNGIRLEPFDKLRSNSIDTAYGVDGLVREKQEAFRKIRTRGISTGVLLCVVSSIPLLLTSFFSGTEENDFVTSVCAAMLLLLVGCGVFSIIRVSGVWSSFQVLLEEGDYTREKKRRSRSYAGIYWCLATALYLLLSFLTNAWHITWVVWPIAGILWAAFDQLIGLWENRK
;
A
#
# COMPACT_ATOMS: atom_id res chain seq x y z
N MET A 1 -14.59 -1.77 -41.90
CA MET A 1 -14.35 -0.50 -42.68
C MET A 1 -12.85 -0.20 -42.66
N ILE A 2 -12.21 -0.01 -43.81
CA ILE A 2 -10.77 0.27 -43.90
C ILE A 2 -10.43 1.71 -43.45
N LEU A 3 -9.21 1.96 -43.04
CA LEU A 3 -8.74 3.27 -42.53
C LEU A 3 -9.10 4.43 -43.51
N ALA A 4 -8.93 4.22 -44.80
CA ALA A 4 -9.25 5.23 -45.82
C ALA A 4 -10.74 5.65 -45.78
N GLU A 5 -11.66 4.71 -45.70
CA GLU A 5 -13.11 4.97 -45.59
C GLU A 5 -13.45 5.72 -44.29
N LYS A 6 -12.79 5.35 -43.19
CA LYS A 6 -12.99 6.05 -41.91
C LYS A 6 -12.54 7.50 -41.95
N ILE A 7 -11.38 7.79 -42.54
CA ILE A 7 -10.90 9.17 -42.73
C ILE A 7 -11.91 9.99 -43.55
N VAL A 8 -12.41 9.43 -44.66
CA VAL A 8 -13.42 10.09 -45.48
C VAL A 8 -14.70 10.39 -44.71
N ASN A 9 -15.21 9.40 -43.96
CA ASN A 9 -16.44 9.53 -43.17
C ASN A 9 -16.30 10.58 -42.07
N LEU A 10 -15.23 10.50 -41.27
CA LEU A 10 -14.97 11.46 -40.20
C LEU A 10 -14.82 12.87 -40.70
N ARG A 11 -14.08 13.07 -41.80
CA ARG A 11 -13.93 14.38 -42.42
C ARG A 11 -15.27 14.94 -42.92
N LYS A 12 -16.09 14.11 -43.59
CA LYS A 12 -17.42 14.52 -44.04
C LYS A 12 -18.37 14.83 -42.89
N GLN A 13 -18.34 14.04 -41.81
CA GLN A 13 -19.12 14.31 -40.61
C GLN A 13 -18.72 15.63 -39.94
N ALA A 14 -17.43 15.96 -39.95
CA ALA A 14 -16.93 17.23 -39.44
C ALA A 14 -17.19 18.42 -40.41
N GLY A 15 -17.71 18.15 -41.61
CA GLY A 15 -18.00 19.20 -42.64
C GLY A 15 -16.75 19.76 -43.30
N TRP A 16 -15.59 19.14 -43.20
CA TRP A 16 -14.33 19.66 -43.68
C TRP A 16 -14.02 19.25 -45.15
N SER A 17 -13.37 20.16 -45.86
CA SER A 17 -12.71 19.85 -47.16
C SER A 17 -11.41 19.08 -46.91
N GLN A 18 -10.85 18.42 -47.94
CA GLN A 18 -9.53 17.78 -47.86
C GLN A 18 -8.42 18.79 -47.55
N GLU A 19 -8.58 20.04 -47.92
CA GLU A 19 -7.63 21.11 -47.67
C GLU A 19 -7.62 21.56 -46.21
N GLU A 20 -8.80 21.72 -45.61
CA GLU A 20 -8.95 22.03 -44.19
C GLU A 20 -8.43 20.88 -43.27
N LEU A 21 -8.67 19.64 -43.67
CA LEU A 21 -8.09 18.50 -42.94
C LEU A 21 -6.56 18.47 -43.04
N ALA A 22 -6.03 18.78 -44.25
CA ALA A 22 -4.59 18.84 -44.47
C ALA A 22 -3.92 19.95 -43.65
N GLU A 23 -4.55 21.12 -43.55
CA GLU A 23 -4.08 22.22 -42.70
C GLU A 23 -4.03 21.84 -41.22
N LYS A 24 -5.10 21.21 -40.70
CA LYS A 24 -5.17 20.74 -39.29
C LYS A 24 -4.10 19.70 -38.95
N LEU A 25 -3.75 18.84 -39.90
CA LEU A 25 -2.75 17.80 -39.73
C LEU A 25 -1.32 18.24 -40.09
N GLY A 26 -1.14 19.47 -40.61
CA GLY A 26 0.16 19.97 -41.05
C GLY A 26 0.75 19.15 -42.20
N VAL A 27 -0.10 18.76 -43.17
CA VAL A 27 0.29 17.96 -44.35
C VAL A 27 -0.22 18.60 -45.64
N SER A 28 0.21 18.09 -46.80
CA SER A 28 -0.33 18.57 -48.07
C SER A 28 -1.72 17.98 -48.37
N ARG A 29 -2.58 18.70 -49.08
CA ARG A 29 -3.86 18.17 -49.58
C ARG A 29 -3.69 16.85 -50.35
N GLN A 30 -2.58 16.72 -51.10
CA GLN A 30 -2.27 15.52 -51.87
C GLN A 30 -2.05 14.31 -50.96
N ALA A 31 -1.47 14.48 -49.75
CA ALA A 31 -1.30 13.43 -48.79
C ALA A 31 -2.66 12.92 -48.29
N VAL A 32 -3.56 13.81 -47.88
CA VAL A 32 -4.93 13.47 -47.49
C VAL A 32 -5.67 12.74 -48.59
N SER A 33 -5.59 13.23 -49.83
CA SER A 33 -6.22 12.60 -50.99
C SER A 33 -5.71 11.18 -51.24
N LYS A 34 -4.40 10.92 -51.07
CA LYS A 34 -3.81 9.58 -51.17
C LYS A 34 -4.26 8.65 -50.04
N TRP A 35 -4.42 9.16 -48.83
CA TRP A 35 -4.94 8.37 -47.71
C TRP A 35 -6.41 7.97 -47.90
N GLU A 36 -7.23 8.93 -48.36
CA GLU A 36 -8.65 8.68 -48.64
C GLU A 36 -8.89 7.74 -49.81
N SER A 37 -7.96 7.72 -50.78
CA SER A 37 -8.01 6.81 -51.95
C SER A 37 -7.30 5.46 -51.70
N ALA A 38 -6.82 5.21 -50.47
CA ALA A 38 -6.04 4.01 -50.09
C ALA A 38 -4.75 3.82 -50.92
N GLN A 39 -4.22 4.89 -51.55
CA GLN A 39 -2.95 4.86 -52.29
C GLN A 39 -1.74 4.93 -51.36
N SER A 40 -1.89 5.44 -50.15
CA SER A 40 -0.88 5.44 -49.08
C SER A 40 -1.52 5.39 -47.72
N ILE A 41 -0.74 4.94 -46.72
CA ILE A 41 -1.17 4.88 -45.33
C ILE A 41 -0.46 6.03 -44.60
N PRO A 42 -1.15 6.79 -43.71
CA PRO A 42 -0.51 7.79 -42.87
C PRO A 42 0.48 7.11 -41.90
N ASP A 43 1.57 7.80 -41.59
CA ASP A 43 2.50 7.32 -40.54
C ASP A 43 1.85 7.35 -39.15
N LEU A 44 2.48 6.66 -38.18
CA LEU A 44 1.93 6.52 -36.83
C LEU A 44 1.65 7.88 -36.16
N ASN A 45 2.52 8.87 -36.35
CA ASN A 45 2.34 10.21 -35.78
C ASN A 45 1.11 10.91 -36.40
N LYS A 46 0.85 10.70 -37.68
CA LYS A 46 -0.34 11.24 -38.35
C LYS A 46 -1.61 10.50 -37.95
N VAL A 47 -1.54 9.19 -37.66
CA VAL A 47 -2.67 8.45 -37.09
C VAL A 47 -3.02 8.97 -35.69
N LEU A 48 -2.03 9.27 -34.85
CA LEU A 48 -2.25 9.90 -33.54
C LEU A 48 -2.91 11.28 -33.69
N LEU A 49 -2.42 12.13 -34.59
CA LEU A 49 -3.03 13.43 -34.87
C LEU A 49 -4.45 13.32 -35.42
N LEU A 50 -4.73 12.34 -36.29
CA LEU A 50 -6.08 12.04 -36.76
C LEU A 50 -7.03 11.66 -35.62
N SER A 51 -6.53 10.85 -34.68
CA SER A 51 -7.25 10.46 -33.46
C SER A 51 -7.63 11.68 -32.60
N GLU A 52 -6.71 12.62 -32.41
CA GLU A 52 -6.93 13.86 -31.67
C GLU A 52 -7.90 14.81 -32.40
N VAL A 53 -7.66 15.08 -33.70
CA VAL A 53 -8.43 16.03 -34.51
C VAL A 53 -9.88 15.60 -34.68
N PHE A 54 -10.13 14.27 -34.78
CA PHE A 54 -11.48 13.72 -34.90
C PHE A 54 -12.09 13.29 -33.60
N SER A 55 -11.34 13.36 -32.47
CA SER A 55 -11.76 12.87 -31.15
C SER A 55 -12.24 11.41 -31.19
N VAL A 56 -11.51 10.55 -31.89
CA VAL A 56 -11.75 9.11 -31.99
C VAL A 56 -10.55 8.31 -31.50
N SER A 57 -10.76 7.08 -31.03
CA SER A 57 -9.64 6.25 -30.59
C SER A 57 -8.76 5.80 -31.77
N THR A 58 -7.46 5.63 -31.51
CA THR A 58 -6.52 5.05 -32.50
C THR A 58 -6.93 3.63 -32.89
N ASP A 59 -7.52 2.88 -31.96
CA ASP A 59 -8.08 1.54 -32.19
C ASP A 59 -9.22 1.56 -33.21
N TYR A 60 -10.10 2.57 -33.13
CA TYR A 60 -11.14 2.76 -34.15
C TYR A 60 -10.54 3.01 -35.53
N LEU A 61 -9.49 3.80 -35.62
CA LEU A 61 -8.85 4.08 -36.90
C LEU A 61 -8.15 2.85 -37.48
N LEU A 62 -7.50 2.03 -36.64
CA LEU A 62 -6.61 0.93 -37.08
C LEU A 62 -7.28 -0.43 -37.23
N LYS A 63 -8.37 -0.72 -36.50
CA LYS A 63 -9.07 -2.03 -36.57
C LYS A 63 -10.21 -1.99 -37.56
N ASP A 64 -10.25 -2.93 -38.51
CA ASP A 64 -11.26 -2.97 -39.58
C ASP A 64 -12.68 -3.33 -39.09
N ASP A 65 -12.84 -3.96 -37.94
CA ASP A 65 -14.13 -4.45 -37.43
C ASP A 65 -14.89 -3.46 -36.52
N SER A 66 -14.39 -2.25 -36.29
CA SER A 66 -15.06 -1.26 -35.44
C SER A 66 -15.92 -0.30 -36.30
N ASP A 67 -17.20 -0.54 -36.38
CA ASP A 67 -18.17 0.27 -37.15
C ASP A 67 -18.69 1.52 -36.39
N VAL A 68 -18.34 1.69 -35.13
CA VAL A 68 -18.75 2.84 -34.32
C VAL A 68 -17.54 3.73 -34.06
N PRO A 69 -17.58 5.05 -34.42
CA PRO A 69 -16.62 5.99 -33.91
C PRO A 69 -16.76 5.99 -32.38
N GLY A 70 -15.88 5.27 -31.70
CA GLY A 70 -15.77 5.40 -30.27
C GLY A 70 -15.38 6.84 -30.01
N GLU A 71 -16.27 7.65 -29.45
CA GLU A 71 -15.88 8.92 -28.85
C GLU A 71 -14.59 8.66 -28.06
N VAL A 72 -13.63 9.59 -28.17
CA VAL A 72 -12.58 9.74 -27.17
C VAL A 72 -13.31 10.20 -25.91
N LEU A 73 -14.03 9.25 -25.34
CA LEU A 73 -14.47 9.42 -24.00
C LEU A 73 -13.19 9.35 -23.17
N THR A 74 -12.88 10.40 -22.49
CA THR A 74 -12.34 10.40 -21.13
C THR A 74 -13.29 9.59 -20.22
N GLU A 75 -14.01 8.65 -20.77
CA GLU A 75 -14.70 7.60 -20.01
C GLU A 75 -13.71 6.46 -19.88
N THR A 76 -13.17 6.36 -18.69
CA THR A 76 -12.67 5.14 -18.09
C THR A 76 -13.49 3.98 -18.66
N LYS A 77 -12.97 3.26 -19.68
CA LYS A 77 -13.52 1.99 -20.12
C LYS A 77 -13.65 1.18 -18.84
N THR A 78 -14.85 1.04 -18.35
CA THR A 78 -15.13 0.20 -17.18
C THR A 78 -14.89 -1.22 -17.65
N VAL A 79 -13.66 -1.67 -17.53
CA VAL A 79 -13.30 -3.08 -17.70
C VAL A 79 -13.95 -3.76 -16.53
N MET A 80 -14.91 -4.64 -16.81
CA MET A 80 -15.52 -5.49 -15.79
C MET A 80 -14.72 -6.78 -15.75
N ASP A 81 -14.45 -7.27 -14.56
CA ASP A 81 -13.90 -8.59 -14.32
C ASP A 81 -14.93 -9.66 -14.75
N ASP A 82 -14.52 -10.91 -14.93
CA ASP A 82 -15.39 -12.05 -15.24
C ASP A 82 -16.59 -12.19 -14.27
N ASP A 83 -16.46 -11.64 -13.06
CA ASP A 83 -17.49 -11.60 -12.01
C ASP A 83 -18.33 -10.29 -12.00
N GLY A 84 -18.17 -9.38 -12.99
CA GLY A 84 -18.93 -8.13 -13.10
C GLY A 84 -18.49 -7.01 -12.16
N ASP A 85 -17.33 -7.12 -11.53
CA ASP A 85 -16.77 -6.07 -10.66
C ASP A 85 -16.04 -5.01 -11.52
N ARG A 86 -16.18 -3.73 -11.13
CA ARG A 86 -15.51 -2.62 -11.83
C ARG A 86 -14.04 -2.63 -11.55
N LEU A 87 -13.21 -2.85 -12.58
CA LEU A 87 -11.77 -2.70 -12.49
C LEU A 87 -11.38 -1.23 -12.56
N LEU A 88 -10.47 -0.80 -11.67
CA LEU A 88 -9.92 0.54 -11.68
C LEU A 88 -8.75 0.59 -12.68
N PRO A 89 -8.82 1.38 -13.76
CA PRO A 89 -7.71 1.53 -14.68
C PRO A 89 -6.58 2.29 -14.02
N VAL A 90 -5.35 1.77 -14.11
CA VAL A 90 -4.14 2.36 -13.54
C VAL A 90 -3.16 2.65 -14.65
N SER A 91 -2.83 3.93 -14.84
CA SER A 91 -1.84 4.36 -15.82
C SER A 91 -0.41 4.10 -15.34
N LEU A 92 0.55 4.09 -16.27
CA LEU A 92 1.97 3.97 -15.94
C LEU A 92 2.46 5.12 -15.04
N GLU A 93 1.95 6.33 -15.26
CA GLU A 93 2.29 7.52 -14.49
C GLU A 93 1.76 7.40 -13.05
N GLU A 94 0.50 6.99 -12.89
CA GLU A 94 -0.11 6.78 -11.57
C GLU A 94 0.60 5.66 -10.78
N ALA A 95 0.95 4.55 -11.45
CA ALA A 95 1.71 3.46 -10.83
C ALA A 95 3.10 3.90 -10.36
N ASN A 96 3.83 4.68 -11.17
CA ASN A 96 5.13 5.22 -10.78
C ASN A 96 5.00 6.24 -9.64
N ALA A 97 4.04 7.16 -9.69
CA ALA A 97 3.79 8.12 -8.61
C ALA A 97 3.48 7.43 -7.28
N PHE A 98 2.66 6.36 -7.31
CA PHE A 98 2.38 5.54 -6.13
C PHE A 98 3.66 4.88 -5.57
N LEU A 99 4.47 4.24 -6.43
CA LEU A 99 5.70 3.59 -5.99
C LEU A 99 6.73 4.57 -5.41
N GLU A 100 6.90 5.74 -6.02
CA GLU A 100 7.82 6.78 -5.52
C GLU A 100 7.36 7.32 -4.17
N LEU A 101 6.06 7.58 -4.03
CA LEU A 101 5.49 8.06 -2.77
C LEU A 101 5.66 7.01 -1.65
N GLU A 102 5.33 5.75 -1.92
CA GLU A 102 5.52 4.66 -0.96
C GLU A 102 6.99 4.48 -0.55
N GLN A 103 7.92 4.51 -1.51
CA GLN A 103 9.35 4.44 -1.21
C GLN A 103 9.84 5.59 -0.32
N ALA A 104 9.24 6.77 -0.46
CA ALA A 104 9.55 7.94 0.38
C ALA A 104 8.90 7.88 1.77
N LEU A 105 7.67 7.34 1.87
CA LEU A 105 6.89 7.34 3.12
C LEU A 105 7.16 6.12 4.00
N VAL A 106 7.46 4.95 3.43
CA VAL A 106 7.74 3.72 4.19
C VAL A 106 8.87 3.89 5.22
N PRO A 107 10.03 4.51 4.92
CA PRO A 107 11.06 4.76 5.92
C PRO A 107 10.59 5.68 7.06
N ARG A 108 9.73 6.65 6.75
CA ARG A 108 9.14 7.55 7.76
C ARG A 108 8.19 6.79 8.68
N THR A 109 7.34 5.93 8.12
CA THR A 109 6.46 5.05 8.89
C THR A 109 7.29 4.13 9.80
N ALA A 110 8.36 3.52 9.27
CA ALA A 110 9.28 2.71 10.07
C ALA A 110 9.91 3.52 11.22
N ALA A 111 10.29 4.78 10.99
CA ALA A 111 10.81 5.69 12.01
C ALA A 111 9.74 6.02 13.08
N GLY A 112 8.48 6.21 12.69
CA GLY A 112 7.37 6.40 13.62
C GLY A 112 7.18 5.19 14.54
N VAL A 113 7.23 3.96 14.01
CA VAL A 113 7.17 2.73 14.81
C VAL A 113 8.38 2.62 15.73
N PHE A 114 9.57 2.90 15.24
CA PHE A 114 10.79 2.93 16.04
C PHE A 114 10.65 3.91 17.22
N LEU A 115 10.18 5.14 17.00
CA LEU A 115 9.92 6.12 18.06
C LEU A 115 8.94 5.60 19.12
N CYS A 116 7.87 4.92 18.70
CA CYS A 116 6.92 4.33 19.62
C CYS A 116 7.56 3.21 20.48
N ILE A 117 8.43 2.38 19.88
CA ILE A 117 9.12 1.30 20.60
C ILE A 117 10.10 1.88 21.63
N ILE A 118 10.91 2.84 21.23
CA ILE A 118 11.92 3.43 22.12
C ILE A 118 11.32 4.42 23.12
N SER A 119 10.06 4.78 23.03
CA SER A 119 9.41 5.77 23.91
C SER A 119 9.46 5.38 25.38
N SER A 120 9.48 4.09 25.72
CA SER A 120 9.60 3.58 27.09
C SER A 120 11.04 3.59 27.61
N VAL A 121 12.06 3.73 26.78
CA VAL A 121 13.46 3.73 27.20
C VAL A 121 13.79 4.84 28.20
N PRO A 122 13.40 6.12 27.98
CA PRO A 122 13.64 7.18 28.95
C PRO A 122 13.00 6.90 30.32
N LEU A 123 11.79 6.33 30.34
CA LEU A 123 11.10 5.98 31.58
C LEU A 123 11.88 4.92 32.36
N ILE A 124 12.29 3.83 31.70
CA ILE A 124 13.05 2.73 32.30
C ILE A 124 14.39 3.22 32.83
N LEU A 125 15.12 4.02 32.07
CA LEU A 125 16.44 4.52 32.47
C LEU A 125 16.37 5.53 33.62
N LEU A 126 15.39 6.44 33.58
CA LEU A 126 15.25 7.47 34.62
C LEU A 126 14.76 6.86 35.93
N SER A 127 13.77 5.97 35.90
CA SER A 127 13.31 5.29 37.12
C SER A 127 14.39 4.40 37.71
N GLY A 128 15.07 3.56 36.92
CA GLY A 128 16.14 2.73 37.41
C GLY A 128 17.38 3.50 37.90
N ALA A 129 17.68 4.66 37.32
CA ALA A 129 18.77 5.50 37.81
C ALA A 129 18.42 6.26 39.11
N ALA A 130 17.15 6.63 39.30
CA ALA A 130 16.67 7.25 40.54
C ALA A 130 16.64 6.24 41.70
N GLU A 131 16.12 5.03 41.43
CA GLU A 131 16.08 3.91 42.39
C GLU A 131 17.50 3.54 42.85
N ALA A 132 18.46 3.48 41.94
CA ALA A 132 19.87 3.26 42.23
C ALA A 132 20.59 4.43 42.92
N GLY A 133 19.91 5.51 43.23
CA GLY A 133 20.51 6.71 43.87
C GLY A 133 21.52 7.48 43.00
N LYS A 134 21.55 7.23 41.70
CA LYS A 134 22.51 7.85 40.74
C LYS A 134 22.05 9.25 40.27
N LEU A 135 20.79 9.60 40.49
CA LEU A 135 20.22 10.90 40.11
C LEU A 135 19.84 11.70 41.37
N PRO A 136 20.08 13.03 41.39
CA PRO A 136 19.72 13.91 42.53
C PRO A 136 18.23 14.30 42.52
N ILE A 137 17.32 13.40 42.06
CA ILE A 137 15.88 13.62 41.95
C ILE A 137 15.15 12.46 42.63
N THR A 138 13.94 12.70 43.12
CA THR A 138 13.10 11.65 43.72
C THR A 138 12.61 10.67 42.65
N GLU A 139 12.37 9.43 43.02
CA GLU A 139 11.84 8.39 42.12
C GLU A 139 10.54 8.83 41.44
N ASN A 140 9.64 9.49 42.17
CA ASN A 140 8.41 10.05 41.64
C ASN A 140 8.65 11.10 40.55
N ALA A 141 9.65 11.97 40.75
CA ALA A 141 9.99 12.99 39.76
C ALA A 141 10.66 12.40 38.51
N ALA A 142 11.52 11.38 38.69
CA ALA A 142 12.13 10.64 37.58
C ALA A 142 11.10 9.93 36.73
N SER A 143 10.17 9.23 37.39
CA SER A 143 9.07 8.51 36.72
C SER A 143 8.12 9.48 36.01
N ALA A 144 7.76 10.61 36.63
CA ALA A 144 6.93 11.63 36.00
C ALA A 144 7.60 12.21 34.73
N LEU A 145 8.90 12.53 34.80
CA LEU A 145 9.67 13.01 33.65
C LEU A 145 9.76 11.95 32.56
N GLY A 146 9.97 10.69 32.94
CA GLY A 146 9.99 9.55 32.03
C GLY A 146 8.68 9.37 31.28
N VAL A 147 7.53 9.50 31.97
CA VAL A 147 6.18 9.44 31.35
C VAL A 147 5.97 10.61 30.38
N VAL A 148 6.40 11.81 30.74
CA VAL A 148 6.29 12.98 29.83
C VAL A 148 7.08 12.75 28.55
N LEU A 149 8.32 12.26 28.66
CA LEU A 149 9.15 11.95 27.50
C LEU A 149 8.54 10.81 26.63
N LEU A 150 8.00 9.77 27.29
CA LEU A 150 7.28 8.69 26.61
C LEU A 150 6.13 9.25 25.78
N LEU A 151 5.27 10.08 26.40
CA LEU A 151 4.12 10.66 25.70
C LEU A 151 4.54 11.56 24.52
N LEU A 152 5.61 12.34 24.67
CA LEU A 152 6.13 13.17 23.58
C LEU A 152 6.65 12.35 22.41
N LEU A 153 7.38 11.25 22.67
CA LEU A 153 7.87 10.36 21.62
C LEU A 153 6.74 9.61 20.91
N VAL A 154 5.73 9.14 21.66
CA VAL A 154 4.54 8.52 21.08
C VAL A 154 3.78 9.53 20.23
N ALA A 155 3.58 10.77 20.72
CA ALA A 155 2.92 11.82 19.95
C ALA A 155 3.64 12.12 18.63
N ALA A 156 4.99 12.16 18.64
CA ALA A 156 5.79 12.33 17.44
C ALA A 156 5.60 11.14 16.45
N GLY A 157 5.57 9.90 16.95
CA GLY A 157 5.29 8.71 16.15
C GLY A 157 3.89 8.76 15.51
N VAL A 158 2.86 9.08 16.30
CA VAL A 158 1.48 9.23 15.83
C VAL A 158 1.36 10.33 14.78
N TYR A 159 2.02 11.48 14.99
CA TYR A 159 2.05 12.55 14.00
C TYR A 159 2.58 12.08 12.64
N ILE A 160 3.65 11.28 12.64
CA ILE A 160 4.20 10.69 11.40
C ILE A 160 3.15 9.78 10.73
N PHE A 161 2.47 8.92 11.49
CA PHE A 161 1.46 8.01 10.93
C PHE A 161 0.30 8.76 10.30
N VAL A 162 -0.25 9.75 10.99
CA VAL A 162 -1.36 10.57 10.48
C VAL A 162 -0.95 11.32 9.22
N THR A 163 0.22 11.97 9.24
CA THR A 163 0.72 12.72 8.08
C THR A 163 0.97 11.83 6.87
N ASN A 164 1.53 10.64 7.08
CA ASN A 164 1.76 9.67 6.00
C ASN A 164 0.44 9.08 5.49
N GLY A 165 -0.53 8.80 6.38
CA GLY A 165 -1.86 8.31 6.01
C GLY A 165 -2.60 9.30 5.10
N ILE A 166 -2.63 10.58 5.44
CA ILE A 166 -3.25 11.63 4.62
C ILE A 166 -2.59 11.73 3.23
N ARG A 167 -1.27 11.57 3.14
CA ARG A 167 -0.56 11.61 1.85
C ARG A 167 -0.85 10.40 0.97
N LEU A 168 -1.15 9.25 1.55
CA LEU A 168 -1.48 8.01 0.83
C LEU A 168 -2.98 7.90 0.48
N GLU A 169 -3.84 8.72 1.09
CA GLU A 169 -5.29 8.71 0.87
C GLU A 169 -5.71 8.70 -0.61
N PRO A 170 -5.09 9.49 -1.53
CA PRO A 170 -5.45 9.47 -2.95
C PRO A 170 -5.25 8.09 -3.61
N PHE A 171 -4.32 7.28 -3.08
CA PHE A 171 -3.98 5.96 -3.59
C PHE A 171 -4.64 4.80 -2.84
N ASP A 172 -5.48 5.08 -1.84
CA ASP A 172 -6.17 4.04 -1.06
C ASP A 172 -7.10 3.18 -1.92
N LYS A 173 -7.64 3.77 -2.99
CA LYS A 173 -8.41 3.08 -4.04
C LYS A 173 -7.63 1.92 -4.69
N LEU A 174 -6.29 2.01 -4.83
CA LEU A 174 -5.45 0.95 -5.42
C LEU A 174 -5.34 -0.27 -4.49
N ARG A 175 -5.43 -0.06 -3.17
CA ARG A 175 -5.38 -1.10 -2.16
C ARG A 175 -6.73 -1.80 -1.96
N SER A 176 -7.82 -1.04 -2.13
CA SER A 176 -9.17 -1.50 -1.81
C SER A 176 -9.93 -2.06 -3.00
N ASN A 177 -9.63 -1.63 -4.23
CA ASN A 177 -10.33 -2.05 -5.44
C ASN A 177 -9.46 -2.99 -6.29
N SER A 178 -10.12 -3.81 -7.11
CA SER A 178 -9.45 -4.55 -8.18
C SER A 178 -9.00 -3.57 -9.26
N ILE A 179 -7.79 -3.78 -9.78
CA ILE A 179 -7.14 -2.85 -10.72
C ILE A 179 -6.95 -3.51 -12.09
N ASP A 180 -6.98 -2.68 -13.13
CA ASP A 180 -6.57 -3.03 -14.49
C ASP A 180 -5.38 -2.15 -14.87
N THR A 181 -4.20 -2.77 -14.97
CA THR A 181 -2.95 -2.05 -15.21
C THR A 181 -2.75 -1.81 -16.70
N ALA A 182 -2.37 -0.59 -17.10
CA ALA A 182 -2.01 -0.26 -18.46
C ALA A 182 -0.83 -1.13 -18.96
N TYR A 183 -0.77 -1.32 -20.29
CA TYR A 183 0.30 -2.11 -20.91
C TYR A 183 1.69 -1.64 -20.47
N GLY A 184 2.53 -2.57 -20.03
CA GLY A 184 3.90 -2.31 -19.60
C GLY A 184 4.08 -2.06 -18.10
N VAL A 185 3.02 -1.74 -17.33
CA VAL A 185 3.09 -1.52 -15.87
C VAL A 185 3.57 -2.78 -15.15
N ASP A 186 2.96 -3.93 -15.45
CA ASP A 186 3.31 -5.20 -14.80
C ASP A 186 4.77 -5.59 -15.03
N GLY A 187 5.27 -5.41 -16.27
CA GLY A 187 6.67 -5.69 -16.60
C GLY A 187 7.63 -4.82 -15.80
N LEU A 188 7.36 -3.51 -15.74
CA LEU A 188 8.17 -2.56 -14.98
C LEU A 188 8.16 -2.86 -13.47
N VAL A 189 6.98 -3.16 -12.92
CA VAL A 189 6.84 -3.46 -11.48
C VAL A 189 7.53 -4.76 -11.12
N ARG A 190 7.42 -5.81 -11.95
CA ARG A 190 8.13 -7.09 -11.75
C ARG A 190 9.65 -6.91 -11.80
N GLU A 191 10.17 -6.13 -12.73
CA GLU A 191 11.61 -5.83 -12.81
C GLU A 191 12.10 -5.14 -11.52
N LYS A 192 11.38 -4.09 -11.06
CA LYS A 192 11.70 -3.41 -9.79
C LYS A 192 11.58 -4.34 -8.59
N GLN A 193 10.58 -5.21 -8.56
CA GLN A 193 10.36 -6.20 -7.49
C GLN A 193 11.50 -7.20 -7.42
N GLU A 194 11.96 -7.76 -8.57
CA GLU A 194 13.07 -8.69 -8.62
C GLU A 194 14.39 -8.04 -8.19
N ALA A 195 14.67 -6.83 -8.64
CA ALA A 195 15.83 -6.05 -8.21
C ALA A 195 15.84 -5.83 -6.69
N PHE A 196 14.67 -5.56 -6.10
CA PHE A 196 14.50 -5.32 -4.68
C PHE A 196 14.54 -6.60 -3.82
N ARG A 197 14.34 -7.78 -4.39
CA ARG A 197 14.22 -9.07 -3.69
C ARG A 197 15.41 -9.35 -2.76
N LYS A 198 16.64 -9.09 -3.24
CA LYS A 198 17.86 -9.28 -2.43
C LYS A 198 17.92 -8.34 -1.22
N ILE A 199 17.50 -7.09 -1.41
CA ILE A 199 17.44 -6.06 -0.35
C ILE A 199 16.42 -6.47 0.71
N ARG A 200 15.24 -6.92 0.29
CA ARG A 200 14.19 -7.43 1.18
C ARG A 200 14.68 -8.61 2.03
N THR A 201 15.27 -9.63 1.41
CA THR A 201 15.77 -10.81 2.13
C THR A 201 16.80 -10.43 3.19
N ARG A 202 17.78 -9.60 2.84
CA ARG A 202 18.78 -9.11 3.79
C ARG A 202 18.15 -8.29 4.92
N GLY A 203 17.25 -7.36 4.61
CA GLY A 203 16.60 -6.51 5.59
C GLY A 203 15.75 -7.29 6.59
N ILE A 204 14.99 -8.29 6.14
CA ILE A 204 14.21 -9.17 7.03
C ILE A 204 15.16 -10.01 7.87
N SER A 205 16.16 -10.68 7.27
CA SER A 205 17.08 -11.55 8.01
C SER A 205 17.87 -10.78 9.08
N THR A 206 18.38 -9.58 8.77
CA THR A 206 19.07 -8.74 9.76
C THR A 206 18.12 -8.23 10.84
N GLY A 207 16.90 -7.86 10.47
CA GLY A 207 15.88 -7.43 11.44
C GLY A 207 15.52 -8.54 12.44
N VAL A 208 15.26 -9.74 11.95
CA VAL A 208 14.97 -10.92 12.80
C VAL A 208 16.16 -11.25 13.69
N LEU A 209 17.39 -11.27 13.12
CA LEU A 209 18.61 -11.51 13.90
C LEU A 209 18.75 -10.52 15.07
N LEU A 210 18.56 -9.22 14.81
CA LEU A 210 18.61 -8.17 15.84
C LEU A 210 17.57 -8.39 16.92
N CYS A 211 16.33 -8.75 16.57
CA CYS A 211 15.27 -9.03 17.53
C CYS A 211 15.60 -10.24 18.42
N VAL A 212 16.20 -11.30 17.86
CA VAL A 212 16.58 -12.50 18.64
C VAL A 212 17.77 -12.20 19.55
N VAL A 213 18.82 -11.57 19.01
CA VAL A 213 20.05 -11.24 19.76
C VAL A 213 19.78 -10.22 20.87
N SER A 214 18.77 -9.37 20.70
CA SER A 214 18.44 -8.31 21.69
C SER A 214 18.09 -8.85 23.08
N SER A 215 17.60 -10.08 23.19
CA SER A 215 17.26 -10.71 24.47
C SER A 215 18.48 -11.20 25.26
N ILE A 216 19.64 -11.41 24.62
CA ILE A 216 20.84 -11.98 25.24
C ILE A 216 21.35 -11.13 26.41
N PRO A 217 21.51 -9.79 26.34
CA PRO A 217 21.99 -9.00 27.46
C PRO A 217 21.12 -9.14 28.73
N LEU A 218 19.80 -9.16 28.54
CA LEU A 218 18.84 -9.32 29.65
C LEU A 218 18.91 -10.70 30.28
N LEU A 219 19.05 -11.75 29.47
CA LEU A 219 19.22 -13.11 29.99
C LEU A 219 20.53 -13.28 30.75
N LEU A 220 21.61 -12.63 30.28
CA LEU A 220 22.90 -12.68 30.98
C LEU A 220 22.83 -12.01 32.36
N THR A 221 22.11 -10.91 32.52
CA THR A 221 21.93 -10.28 33.84
C THR A 221 21.29 -11.24 34.83
N SER A 222 20.31 -12.05 34.41
CA SER A 222 19.64 -13.06 35.29
C SER A 222 20.59 -14.13 35.80
N PHE A 223 21.68 -14.44 35.08
CA PHE A 223 22.69 -15.40 35.52
C PHE A 223 23.68 -14.81 36.52
N PHE A 224 23.97 -13.51 36.42
CA PHE A 224 24.97 -12.82 37.21
C PHE A 224 24.39 -12.04 38.39
N SER A 225 23.04 -11.91 38.48
CA SER A 225 22.33 -11.17 39.55
C SER A 225 22.27 -11.97 40.82
N GLY A 226 23.33 -11.91 41.62
CA GLY A 226 23.39 -12.45 42.96
C GLY A 226 23.42 -11.40 44.09
N THR A 227 23.40 -10.10 43.78
CA THR A 227 23.51 -8.99 44.74
C THR A 227 22.65 -7.79 44.36
N GLU A 228 22.10 -7.07 45.33
CA GLU A 228 21.16 -5.95 45.21
C GLU A 228 21.67 -4.74 44.37
N GLU A 229 22.94 -4.68 43.96
CA GLU A 229 23.55 -3.62 43.17
C GLU A 229 23.19 -3.65 41.67
N ASN A 230 22.42 -4.62 41.20
CA ASN A 230 22.26 -4.91 39.77
C ASN A 230 20.98 -4.34 39.12
N ASP A 231 20.07 -3.66 39.85
CA ASP A 231 18.80 -3.20 39.32
C ASP A 231 18.97 -2.14 38.22
N PHE A 232 19.95 -1.23 38.36
CA PHE A 232 20.28 -0.29 37.34
C PHE A 232 20.86 -0.93 36.06
N VAL A 233 21.71 -1.96 36.22
CA VAL A 233 22.27 -2.72 35.11
C VAL A 233 21.15 -3.43 34.34
N THR A 234 20.18 -4.01 35.04
CA THR A 234 18.99 -4.65 34.46
C THR A 234 18.16 -3.60 33.65
N SER A 235 17.96 -2.40 34.17
CA SER A 235 17.27 -1.32 33.50
C SER A 235 18.01 -0.90 32.22
N VAL A 236 19.34 -0.82 32.25
CA VAL A 236 20.17 -0.52 31.06
C VAL A 236 20.07 -1.64 30.02
N CYS A 237 20.12 -2.91 30.45
CA CYS A 237 19.96 -4.05 29.53
C CYS A 237 18.55 -4.10 28.92
N ALA A 238 17.50 -3.77 29.68
CA ALA A 238 16.15 -3.65 29.16
C ALA A 238 16.01 -2.51 28.13
N ALA A 239 16.63 -1.37 28.41
CA ALA A 239 16.70 -0.26 27.46
C ALA A 239 17.42 -0.65 26.16
N MET A 240 18.55 -1.35 26.27
CA MET A 240 19.32 -1.87 25.14
C MET A 240 18.52 -2.89 24.32
N LEU A 241 17.77 -3.77 24.98
CA LEU A 241 16.85 -4.71 24.31
C LEU A 241 15.85 -3.96 23.43
N LEU A 242 15.17 -2.94 24.01
CA LEU A 242 14.18 -2.15 23.27
C LEU A 242 14.79 -1.40 22.07
N LEU A 243 15.99 -0.86 22.23
CA LEU A 243 16.71 -0.20 21.13
C LEU A 243 17.03 -1.18 20.00
N LEU A 244 17.55 -2.37 20.32
CA LEU A 244 17.89 -3.39 19.32
C LEU A 244 16.64 -3.95 18.63
N VAL A 245 15.57 -4.22 19.39
CA VAL A 245 14.26 -4.61 18.82
C VAL A 245 13.74 -3.52 17.92
N GLY A 246 13.79 -2.25 18.36
CA GLY A 246 13.38 -1.11 17.54
C GLY A 246 14.12 -1.03 16.21
N CYS A 247 15.46 -1.20 16.22
CA CYS A 247 16.26 -1.26 14.99
C CYS A 247 15.89 -2.46 14.09
N GLY A 248 15.64 -3.62 14.70
CA GLY A 248 15.19 -4.82 13.99
C GLY A 248 13.85 -4.61 13.30
N VAL A 249 12.87 -4.10 14.03
CA VAL A 249 11.52 -3.79 13.52
C VAL A 249 11.57 -2.71 12.45
N PHE A 250 12.37 -1.65 12.65
CA PHE A 250 12.60 -0.61 11.64
C PHE A 250 13.08 -1.22 10.31
N SER A 251 14.09 -2.11 10.37
CA SER A 251 14.62 -2.79 9.18
C SER A 251 13.54 -3.62 8.46
N ILE A 252 12.75 -4.39 9.22
CA ILE A 252 11.69 -5.24 8.67
C ILE A 252 10.60 -4.39 8.02
N ILE A 253 10.09 -3.36 8.70
CA ILE A 253 9.01 -2.51 8.17
C ILE A 253 9.46 -1.79 6.90
N ARG A 254 10.69 -1.25 6.88
CA ARG A 254 11.23 -0.55 5.73
C ARG A 254 11.22 -1.40 4.47
N VAL A 255 11.65 -2.66 4.55
CA VAL A 255 11.74 -3.52 3.36
C VAL A 255 10.41 -4.21 3.04
N SER A 256 9.58 -4.50 4.05
CA SER A 256 8.26 -5.12 3.85
C SER A 256 7.25 -4.12 3.27
N GLY A 257 7.29 -2.85 3.68
CA GLY A 257 6.41 -1.82 3.16
C GLY A 257 6.65 -1.55 1.67
N VAL A 258 7.93 -1.41 1.26
CA VAL A 258 8.26 -1.26 -0.17
C VAL A 258 7.87 -2.51 -0.97
N TRP A 259 8.03 -3.71 -0.42
CA TRP A 259 7.59 -4.94 -1.07
C TRP A 259 6.06 -4.98 -1.23
N SER A 260 5.33 -4.56 -0.22
CA SER A 260 3.87 -4.47 -0.25
C SER A 260 3.35 -3.56 -1.36
N SER A 261 4.04 -2.45 -1.67
CA SER A 261 3.62 -1.57 -2.78
C SER A 261 3.69 -2.26 -4.15
N PHE A 262 4.68 -3.13 -4.38
CA PHE A 262 4.72 -3.96 -5.59
C PHE A 262 3.57 -4.96 -5.63
N GLN A 263 3.27 -5.62 -4.49
CA GLN A 263 2.15 -6.58 -4.40
C GLN A 263 0.79 -5.93 -4.64
N VAL A 264 0.60 -4.66 -4.24
CA VAL A 264 -0.64 -3.91 -4.51
C VAL A 264 -0.86 -3.76 -6.01
N LEU A 265 0.17 -3.36 -6.77
CA LEU A 265 0.07 -3.14 -8.23
C LEU A 265 0.01 -4.44 -9.03
N LEU A 266 0.64 -5.51 -8.55
CA LEU A 266 0.62 -6.84 -9.20
C LEU A 266 -0.57 -7.70 -8.74
N GLU A 267 -1.38 -7.20 -7.79
CA GLU A 267 -2.47 -7.95 -7.15
C GLU A 267 -2.02 -9.32 -6.61
N GLU A 268 -0.84 -9.35 -5.98
CA GLU A 268 -0.24 -10.56 -5.41
C GLU A 268 -0.33 -10.61 -3.88
N GLY A 269 -0.16 -11.79 -3.29
CA GLY A 269 -0.07 -11.98 -1.85
C GLY A 269 -1.37 -11.67 -1.10
N ASP A 270 -1.38 -10.59 -0.30
CA ASP A 270 -2.55 -10.16 0.47
C ASP A 270 -3.50 -9.26 -0.32
N TYR A 271 -3.09 -8.81 -1.51
CA TYR A 271 -3.83 -7.89 -2.38
C TYR A 271 -4.44 -8.58 -3.62
N THR A 272 -4.61 -9.91 -3.60
CA THR A 272 -5.31 -10.62 -4.68
C THR A 272 -6.75 -10.14 -4.79
N ARG A 273 -7.32 -10.13 -6.01
CA ARG A 273 -8.70 -9.70 -6.29
C ARG A 273 -9.71 -10.39 -5.37
N GLU A 274 -9.55 -11.70 -5.18
CA GLU A 274 -10.42 -12.48 -4.29
C GLU A 274 -10.36 -12.00 -2.85
N LYS A 275 -9.15 -11.71 -2.31
CA LYS A 275 -8.99 -11.23 -0.94
C LYS A 275 -9.53 -9.80 -0.77
N LYS A 276 -9.31 -8.90 -1.74
CA LYS A 276 -9.87 -7.55 -1.73
C LYS A 276 -11.41 -7.59 -1.66
N ARG A 277 -12.04 -8.42 -2.50
CA ARG A 277 -13.51 -8.61 -2.53
C ARG A 277 -14.03 -9.18 -1.21
N ARG A 278 -13.38 -10.20 -0.67
CA ARG A 278 -13.75 -10.87 0.58
C ARG A 278 -13.64 -9.95 1.79
N SER A 279 -12.54 -9.24 1.93
CA SER A 279 -12.32 -8.30 3.04
C SER A 279 -13.39 -7.19 3.07
N ARG A 280 -13.87 -6.74 1.91
CA ARG A 280 -14.88 -5.69 1.79
C ARG A 280 -16.28 -6.11 2.28
N SER A 281 -16.66 -7.41 2.11
CA SER A 281 -18.03 -7.84 2.36
C SER A 281 -18.33 -8.30 3.78
N TYR A 282 -17.41 -8.99 4.46
CA TYR A 282 -17.75 -9.70 5.69
C TYR A 282 -17.00 -9.26 6.94
N ALA A 283 -15.80 -8.68 6.79
CA ALA A 283 -14.95 -8.33 7.94
C ALA A 283 -15.62 -7.32 8.88
N GLY A 284 -16.24 -6.27 8.33
CA GLY A 284 -16.93 -5.24 9.12
C GLY A 284 -18.05 -5.81 9.96
N ILE A 285 -18.92 -6.65 9.36
CA ILE A 285 -20.05 -7.27 10.04
C ILE A 285 -19.58 -8.18 11.16
N TYR A 286 -18.58 -9.02 10.87
CA TYR A 286 -18.03 -9.94 11.87
C TYR A 286 -17.47 -9.22 13.08
N TRP A 287 -16.63 -8.19 12.89
CA TRP A 287 -16.03 -7.46 14.01
C TRP A 287 -17.05 -6.62 14.79
N CYS A 288 -18.09 -6.08 14.14
CA CYS A 288 -19.19 -5.43 14.84
C CYS A 288 -19.96 -6.41 15.74
N LEU A 289 -20.24 -7.64 15.26
CA LEU A 289 -20.90 -8.66 16.05
C LEU A 289 -20.03 -9.14 17.22
N ALA A 290 -18.73 -9.35 17.00
CA ALA A 290 -17.78 -9.74 18.05
C ALA A 290 -17.69 -8.67 19.14
N THR A 291 -17.65 -7.39 18.76
CA THR A 291 -17.64 -6.26 19.69
C THR A 291 -18.95 -6.17 20.48
N ALA A 292 -20.10 -6.31 19.81
CA ALA A 292 -21.40 -6.31 20.46
C ALA A 292 -21.53 -7.46 21.47
N LEU A 293 -21.08 -8.65 21.11
CA LEU A 293 -21.06 -9.82 22.00
C LEU A 293 -20.14 -9.60 23.21
N TYR A 294 -18.95 -9.05 23.01
CA TYR A 294 -18.01 -8.70 24.07
C TYR A 294 -18.65 -7.72 25.06
N LEU A 295 -19.24 -6.63 24.56
CA LEU A 295 -19.90 -5.63 25.42
C LEU A 295 -21.09 -6.24 26.16
N LEU A 296 -21.93 -7.01 25.47
CA LEU A 296 -23.09 -7.67 26.07
C LEU A 296 -22.67 -8.57 27.25
N LEU A 297 -21.69 -9.45 27.02
CA LEU A 297 -21.17 -10.33 28.05
C LEU A 297 -20.54 -9.55 29.21
N SER A 298 -19.76 -8.50 28.91
CA SER A 298 -19.09 -7.69 29.95
C SER A 298 -20.08 -6.95 30.83
N PHE A 299 -21.15 -6.38 30.26
CA PHE A 299 -22.19 -5.69 31.03
C PHE A 299 -23.11 -6.64 31.80
N LEU A 300 -23.47 -7.81 31.23
CA LEU A 300 -24.32 -8.78 31.90
C LEU A 300 -23.63 -9.49 33.06
N THR A 301 -22.36 -9.83 32.90
CA THR A 301 -21.61 -10.60 33.92
C THR A 301 -20.81 -9.72 34.87
N ASN A 302 -20.61 -8.44 34.54
CA ASN A 302 -19.73 -7.49 35.22
C ASN A 302 -18.29 -8.05 35.44
N ALA A 303 -17.88 -9.03 34.62
CA ALA A 303 -16.60 -9.76 34.72
C ALA A 303 -15.59 -9.29 33.69
N TRP A 304 -15.33 -7.97 33.62
CA TRP A 304 -14.42 -7.35 32.64
C TRP A 304 -13.03 -7.98 32.59
N HIS A 305 -12.54 -8.52 33.73
CA HIS A 305 -11.25 -9.15 33.85
C HIS A 305 -11.13 -10.49 33.11
N ILE A 306 -12.27 -11.13 32.75
CA ILE A 306 -12.30 -12.40 32.02
C ILE A 306 -12.80 -12.22 30.61
N THR A 307 -13.72 -11.27 30.36
CA THR A 307 -14.39 -11.14 29.07
C THR A 307 -13.47 -10.71 27.91
N TRP A 308 -12.27 -10.16 28.20
CA TRP A 308 -11.27 -9.87 27.18
C TRP A 308 -10.88 -11.10 26.34
N VAL A 309 -11.08 -12.33 26.87
CA VAL A 309 -10.83 -13.60 26.16
C VAL A 309 -11.68 -13.73 24.89
N VAL A 310 -12.78 -12.99 24.77
CA VAL A 310 -13.59 -12.92 23.53
C VAL A 310 -12.74 -12.48 22.33
N TRP A 311 -11.77 -11.57 22.50
CA TRP A 311 -10.95 -11.07 21.41
C TRP A 311 -10.01 -12.11 20.77
N PRO A 312 -9.19 -12.84 21.54
CA PRO A 312 -8.41 -13.95 21.00
C PRO A 312 -9.27 -15.03 20.33
N ILE A 313 -10.41 -15.39 20.94
CA ILE A 313 -11.34 -16.38 20.37
C ILE A 313 -11.91 -15.87 19.05
N ALA A 314 -12.39 -14.62 19.00
CA ALA A 314 -12.89 -14.00 17.78
C ALA A 314 -11.80 -13.96 16.68
N GLY A 315 -10.54 -13.67 17.02
CA GLY A 315 -9.42 -13.72 16.08
C GLY A 315 -9.20 -15.10 15.45
N ILE A 316 -9.22 -16.16 16.28
CA ILE A 316 -9.08 -17.56 15.82
C ILE A 316 -10.27 -17.96 14.94
N LEU A 317 -11.50 -17.64 15.38
CA LEU A 317 -12.71 -17.92 14.61
C LEU A 317 -12.74 -17.18 13.28
N TRP A 318 -12.25 -15.94 13.23
CA TRP A 318 -12.10 -15.19 11.97
C TRP A 318 -11.17 -15.90 10.98
N ALA A 319 -9.99 -16.36 11.47
CA ALA A 319 -9.06 -17.08 10.61
C ALA A 319 -9.64 -18.40 10.07
N ALA A 320 -10.38 -19.14 10.90
CA ALA A 320 -11.07 -20.37 10.49
C ALA A 320 -12.20 -20.07 9.49
N PHE A 321 -12.98 -19.03 9.73
CA PHE A 321 -14.07 -18.59 8.86
C PHE A 321 -13.57 -18.17 7.47
N ASP A 322 -12.49 -17.38 7.43
CA ASP A 322 -11.86 -16.95 6.18
C ASP A 322 -11.36 -18.12 5.33
N GLN A 323 -10.76 -19.14 5.97
CA GLN A 323 -10.35 -20.37 5.29
C GLN A 323 -11.53 -21.20 4.78
N LEU A 324 -12.61 -21.34 5.56
CA LEU A 324 -13.81 -22.09 5.16
C LEU A 324 -14.50 -21.46 3.96
N ILE A 325 -14.62 -20.14 3.91
CA ILE A 325 -15.18 -19.44 2.76
C ILE A 325 -14.30 -19.69 1.52
N GLY A 326 -12.96 -19.64 1.66
CA GLY A 326 -12.05 -19.93 0.56
C GLY A 326 -12.22 -21.34 -0.03
N LEU A 327 -12.44 -22.34 0.83
CA LEU A 327 -12.71 -23.71 0.38
C LEU A 327 -14.07 -23.88 -0.29
N TRP A 328 -15.05 -23.08 0.09
CA TRP A 328 -16.40 -23.16 -0.47
C TRP A 328 -16.48 -22.46 -1.85
N GLU A 329 -15.77 -21.35 -2.03
CA GLU A 329 -15.66 -20.67 -3.33
C GLU A 329 -14.88 -21.49 -4.37
N ASN A 330 -13.81 -22.18 -3.96
CA ASN A 330 -13.04 -23.09 -4.83
C ASN A 330 -13.80 -24.36 -5.26
N ARG A 331 -14.97 -24.62 -4.70
CA ARG A 331 -15.83 -25.77 -5.07
C ARG A 331 -16.95 -25.42 -6.06
N LYS A 332 -17.15 -24.13 -6.34
CA LYS A 332 -18.08 -23.66 -7.37
C LYS A 332 -17.37 -23.37 -8.68
#